data_d1c07651e6eb7eed96481276bfe1bcb4
#
_entry.id   d1c07651e6eb7eed96481276bfe1bcb4
#
_cell.length_a   1.000
_cell.length_b   1.000
_cell.length_c   1.000
_cell.angle_alpha   90.00
_cell.angle_beta   90.00
_cell.angle_gamma   90.00
#
_symmetry.space_group_name_H-M   'P 1'
#
loop_
_entity.id
_entity.type
_entity.pdbx_description
1 polymer ?
#
loop_
_entity_poly.entity_id
_entity_poly.type
_entity_poly.pdbx_seq_one_letter_code
_entity_poly.pdbx_strand_id
1 'polypeptide(L)'
;GLGDVYKRQHRTVHTALPTAILSGAILTVAGLTYSETFLIMMGTPDTVLPLSTVYMRIIFCGVTFNMVYNFCASILRAAGDTKSPLVFLLFAGILNVILNLVFVIQFQMNVAGVALATIISQAVSAVLVVIALMRRTDACKLYLNKLRFYKPQLAKILRIGLPAGIQSALFAISN
;
A
#
# COMPACT_ATOMS: atom_id res chain seq x y z
N GLY A 1 -7.02 18.45 -26.56
CA GLY A 1 -7.52 19.64 -25.86
C GLY A 1 -7.61 19.44 -24.36
N LEU A 2 -8.04 20.48 -23.64
CA LEU A 2 -8.19 20.40 -22.18
C LEU A 2 -9.19 19.33 -21.76
N GLY A 3 -10.27 19.13 -22.52
CA GLY A 3 -11.25 18.10 -22.24
C GLY A 3 -10.68 16.69 -22.31
N ASP A 4 -9.78 16.44 -23.25
CA ASP A 4 -9.13 15.14 -23.40
C ASP A 4 -8.15 14.87 -22.25
N VAL A 5 -7.41 15.88 -21.83
CA VAL A 5 -6.51 15.80 -20.67
C VAL A 5 -7.31 15.48 -19.39
N TYR A 6 -8.43 16.19 -19.20
CA TYR A 6 -9.32 15.96 -18.06
C TYR A 6 -9.83 14.50 -18.04
N LYS A 7 -10.30 14.00 -19.18
CA LYS A 7 -10.82 12.63 -19.29
C LYS A 7 -9.74 11.59 -18.99
N ARG A 8 -8.52 11.81 -19.49
CA ARG A 8 -7.40 10.89 -19.25
C ARG A 8 -7.03 10.85 -17.75
N GLN A 9 -6.95 12.01 -17.10
CA GLN A 9 -6.66 12.09 -15.68
C GLN A 9 -7.75 11.40 -14.86
N HIS A 10 -9.01 11.66 -15.17
CA HIS A 10 -10.15 11.02 -14.51
C HIS A 10 -10.08 9.48 -14.63
N ARG A 11 -9.83 8.98 -15.83
CA ARG A 11 -9.72 7.53 -16.08
C ARG A 11 -8.53 6.93 -15.36
N THR A 12 -7.39 7.61 -15.34
CA THR A 12 -6.18 7.14 -14.66
C THR A 12 -6.43 7.00 -13.16
N VAL A 13 -7.01 8.01 -12.52
CA VAL A 13 -7.34 7.99 -11.09
C VAL A 13 -8.28 6.85 -10.77
N HIS A 14 -9.34 6.67 -11.57
CA HIS A 14 -10.37 5.66 -11.33
C HIS A 14 -9.94 4.25 -11.72
N THR A 15 -8.85 4.09 -12.47
CA THR A 15 -8.22 2.80 -12.74
C THR A 15 -7.16 2.47 -11.69
N ALA A 16 -6.44 3.46 -11.20
CA ALA A 16 -5.34 3.28 -10.25
C ALA A 16 -5.80 2.64 -8.94
N LEU A 17 -6.91 3.10 -8.37
CA LEU A 17 -7.40 2.57 -7.09
C LEU A 17 -7.84 1.10 -7.20
N PRO A 18 -8.68 0.68 -8.17
CA PRO A 18 -8.99 -0.74 -8.34
C PRO A 18 -7.75 -1.59 -8.62
N THR A 19 -6.78 -1.07 -9.38
CA THR A 19 -5.52 -1.77 -9.66
C THR A 19 -4.72 -1.97 -8.37
N ALA A 20 -4.64 -0.95 -7.52
CA ALA A 20 -3.96 -1.05 -6.22
C ALA A 20 -4.61 -2.10 -5.34
N ILE A 21 -5.94 -2.11 -5.26
CA ILE A 21 -6.71 -3.06 -4.43
C ILE A 21 -6.51 -4.49 -4.97
N LEU A 22 -6.64 -4.69 -6.27
CA LEU A 22 -6.49 -6.01 -6.89
C LEU A 22 -5.06 -6.54 -6.72
N SER A 23 -4.06 -5.71 -7.00
CA SER A 23 -2.64 -6.08 -6.84
C SER A 23 -2.32 -6.41 -5.39
N GLY A 24 -2.81 -5.59 -4.46
CA GLY A 24 -2.66 -5.82 -3.03
C GLY A 24 -3.31 -7.12 -2.58
N ALA A 25 -4.53 -7.40 -3.08
CA ALA A 25 -5.23 -8.65 -2.77
C ALA A 25 -4.47 -9.87 -3.27
N ILE A 26 -3.94 -9.83 -4.49
CA ILE A 26 -3.15 -10.91 -5.06
C ILE A 26 -1.89 -11.16 -4.22
N LEU A 27 -1.17 -10.09 -3.87
CA LEU A 27 0.03 -10.18 -3.05
C LEU A 27 -0.28 -10.68 -1.63
N THR A 28 -1.41 -10.27 -1.06
CA THR A 28 -1.85 -10.73 0.26
C THR A 28 -2.10 -12.24 0.25
N VAL A 29 -2.85 -12.73 -0.75
CA VAL A 29 -3.12 -14.18 -0.88
C VAL A 29 -1.83 -14.95 -1.06
N ALA A 30 -0.94 -14.49 -1.95
CA ALA A 30 0.35 -15.12 -2.18
C ALA A 30 1.20 -15.13 -0.91
N GLY A 31 1.26 -14.01 -0.19
CA GLY A 31 2.02 -13.89 1.05
C GLY A 31 1.50 -14.79 2.15
N LEU A 32 0.18 -14.84 2.35
CA LEU A 32 -0.43 -15.71 3.35
C LEU A 32 -0.18 -17.19 3.06
N THR A 33 -0.17 -17.57 1.78
CA THR A 33 0.01 -18.96 1.37
C THR A 33 1.46 -19.40 1.43
N TYR A 34 2.41 -18.54 1.01
CA TYR A 34 3.79 -18.91 0.77
C TYR A 34 4.80 -18.31 1.76
N SER A 35 4.36 -17.61 2.81
CA SER A 35 5.28 -16.95 3.77
C SER A 35 6.25 -17.94 4.41
N GLU A 36 5.74 -19.04 4.92
CA GLU A 36 6.58 -20.06 5.59
C GLU A 36 7.57 -20.68 4.61
N THR A 37 7.08 -21.09 3.44
CA THR A 37 7.92 -21.68 2.38
C THR A 37 9.04 -20.72 1.98
N PHE A 38 8.72 -19.44 1.81
CA PHE A 38 9.68 -18.41 1.42
C PHE A 38 10.76 -18.24 2.50
N LEU A 39 10.35 -18.18 3.78
CA LEU A 39 11.29 -18.06 4.90
C LEU A 39 12.21 -19.28 5.00
N ILE A 40 11.70 -20.48 4.77
CA ILE A 40 12.51 -21.70 4.75
C ILE A 40 13.56 -21.63 3.63
N MET A 41 13.15 -21.17 2.44
CA MET A 41 14.07 -21.00 1.31
C MET A 41 15.16 -19.96 1.58
N MET A 42 14.87 -18.94 2.40
CA MET A 42 15.85 -17.93 2.79
C MET A 42 16.80 -18.39 3.89
N GLY A 43 16.64 -19.61 4.40
CA GLY A 43 17.50 -20.15 5.44
C GLY A 43 17.17 -19.67 6.84
N THR A 44 15.91 -19.30 7.11
CA THR A 44 15.48 -18.84 8.44
C THR A 44 15.66 -19.96 9.46
N PRO A 45 16.34 -19.72 10.61
CA PRO A 45 16.50 -20.74 11.64
C PRO A 45 15.16 -21.22 12.21
N ASP A 46 15.08 -22.51 12.53
CA ASP A 46 13.85 -23.12 13.07
C ASP A 46 13.38 -22.46 14.36
N THR A 47 14.30 -21.91 15.15
CA THR A 47 14.00 -21.26 16.44
C THR A 47 13.16 -20.01 16.27
N VAL A 48 13.33 -19.26 15.16
CA VAL A 48 12.62 -18.01 14.88
C VAL A 48 11.58 -18.15 13.77
N LEU A 49 11.52 -19.29 13.11
CA LEU A 49 10.63 -19.50 11.96
C LEU A 49 9.15 -19.27 12.31
N PRO A 50 8.58 -19.77 13.43
CA PRO A 50 7.17 -19.54 13.76
C PRO A 50 6.85 -18.06 13.94
N LEU A 51 7.70 -17.31 14.66
CA LEU A 51 7.49 -15.87 14.89
C LEU A 51 7.63 -15.07 13.59
N SER A 52 8.64 -15.40 12.79
CA SER A 52 8.86 -14.74 11.50
C SER A 52 7.70 -15.00 10.54
N THR A 53 7.15 -16.20 10.53
CA THR A 53 5.99 -16.56 9.70
C THR A 53 4.76 -15.76 10.11
N VAL A 54 4.48 -15.65 11.40
CA VAL A 54 3.37 -14.84 11.91
C VAL A 54 3.56 -13.38 11.51
N TYR A 55 4.76 -12.83 11.70
CA TYR A 55 5.07 -11.45 11.34
C TYR A 55 4.82 -11.20 9.84
N MET A 56 5.36 -12.06 8.98
CA MET A 56 5.20 -11.90 7.53
C MET A 56 3.74 -12.01 7.08
N ARG A 57 3.00 -12.97 7.63
CA ARG A 57 1.58 -13.13 7.31
C ARG A 57 0.79 -11.89 7.67
N ILE A 58 1.03 -11.33 8.86
CA ILE A 58 0.36 -10.11 9.30
C ILE A 58 0.74 -8.94 8.37
N ILE A 59 2.03 -8.78 8.07
CA ILE A 59 2.50 -7.70 7.18
C ILE A 59 1.85 -7.82 5.79
N PHE A 60 1.73 -9.02 5.24
CA PHE A 60 1.08 -9.21 3.94
C PHE A 60 -0.40 -8.84 3.97
N CYS A 61 -1.08 -8.97 5.11
CA CYS A 61 -2.45 -8.48 5.25
C CYS A 61 -2.55 -6.95 5.07
N GLY A 62 -1.46 -6.23 5.33
CA GLY A 62 -1.41 -4.77 5.16
C GLY A 62 -0.95 -4.30 3.78
N VAL A 63 -0.56 -5.21 2.89
CA VAL A 63 -0.02 -4.84 1.58
C VAL A 63 -1.04 -4.06 0.75
N THR A 64 -2.32 -4.42 0.80
CA THR A 64 -3.38 -3.71 0.08
C THR A 64 -3.44 -2.24 0.51
N PHE A 65 -3.37 -1.96 1.81
CA PHE A 65 -3.37 -0.59 2.34
C PHE A 65 -2.15 0.18 1.86
N ASN A 66 -0.98 -0.46 1.86
CA ASN A 66 0.25 0.13 1.36
C ASN A 66 0.15 0.47 -0.13
N MET A 67 -0.39 -0.44 -0.94
CA MET A 67 -0.59 -0.21 -2.38
C MET A 67 -1.55 0.94 -2.62
N VAL A 68 -2.68 0.99 -1.90
CA VAL A 68 -3.65 2.07 -2.01
C VAL A 68 -2.99 3.41 -1.64
N TYR A 69 -2.26 3.46 -0.53
CA TYR A 69 -1.55 4.67 -0.14
C TYR A 69 -0.57 5.13 -1.23
N ASN A 70 0.27 4.23 -1.73
CA ASN A 70 1.29 4.58 -2.72
C ASN A 70 0.69 5.10 -4.01
N PHE A 71 -0.37 4.45 -4.51
CA PHE A 71 -1.03 4.88 -5.75
C PHE A 71 -1.71 6.24 -5.55
N CYS A 72 -2.48 6.39 -4.47
CA CYS A 72 -3.19 7.64 -4.20
C CYS A 72 -2.23 8.78 -3.89
N ALA A 73 -1.16 8.52 -3.14
CA ALA A 73 -0.13 9.52 -2.85
C ALA A 73 0.57 9.98 -4.14
N SER A 74 0.84 9.05 -5.06
CA SER A 74 1.42 9.38 -6.36
C SER A 74 0.50 10.28 -7.18
N ILE A 75 -0.80 10.04 -7.14
CA ILE A 75 -1.79 10.89 -7.81
C ILE A 75 -1.79 12.30 -7.20
N LEU A 76 -1.78 12.40 -5.87
CA LEU A 76 -1.73 13.69 -5.18
C LEU A 76 -0.46 14.47 -5.55
N ARG A 77 0.69 13.81 -5.58
CA ARG A 77 1.96 14.44 -5.98
C ARG A 77 1.91 14.92 -7.43
N ALA A 78 1.36 14.11 -8.32
CA ALA A 78 1.20 14.48 -9.73
C ALA A 78 0.27 15.66 -9.90
N ALA A 79 -0.73 15.81 -9.03
CA ALA A 79 -1.65 16.94 -9.01
C ALA A 79 -1.07 18.21 -8.35
N GLY A 80 0.17 18.14 -7.86
CA GLY A 80 0.86 19.25 -7.23
C GLY A 80 0.78 19.29 -5.70
N ASP A 81 0.09 18.35 -5.08
CA ASP A 81 -0.03 18.27 -3.63
C ASP A 81 1.01 17.28 -3.08
N THR A 82 2.17 17.80 -2.70
CA THR A 82 3.24 17.00 -2.10
C THR A 82 3.22 17.04 -0.57
N LYS A 83 2.47 17.97 0.01
CA LYS A 83 2.40 18.13 1.48
C LYS A 83 1.46 17.12 2.12
N SER A 84 0.28 16.90 1.54
CA SER A 84 -0.72 16.02 2.14
C SER A 84 -0.22 14.59 2.33
N PRO A 85 0.41 13.92 1.33
CA PRO A 85 0.95 12.59 1.55
C PRO A 85 2.01 12.56 2.65
N LEU A 86 2.86 13.58 2.72
CA LEU A 86 3.89 13.68 3.76
C LEU A 86 3.29 13.82 5.15
N VAL A 87 2.28 14.68 5.30
CA VAL A 87 1.58 14.88 6.58
C VAL A 87 0.90 13.58 7.01
N PHE A 88 0.23 12.89 6.10
CA PHE A 88 -0.43 11.62 6.41
C PHE A 88 0.58 10.55 6.83
N LEU A 89 1.75 10.51 6.18
CA LEU A 89 2.81 9.57 6.52
C LEU A 89 3.39 9.87 7.90
N LEU A 90 3.59 11.14 8.24
CA LEU A 90 4.05 11.55 9.57
C LEU A 90 3.03 11.19 10.65
N PHE A 91 1.75 11.45 10.40
CA PHE A 91 0.68 11.08 11.33
C PHE A 91 0.64 9.57 11.55
N ALA A 92 0.71 8.80 10.46
CA ALA A 92 0.73 7.35 10.53
C ALA A 92 1.98 6.84 11.27
N GLY A 93 3.13 7.48 11.08
CA GLY A 93 4.36 7.14 11.79
C GLY A 93 4.25 7.35 13.30
N ILE A 94 3.68 8.47 13.72
CA ILE A 94 3.44 8.76 15.14
C ILE A 94 2.45 7.73 15.71
N LEU A 95 1.37 7.45 15.00
CA LEU A 95 0.39 6.46 15.39
C LEU A 95 1.02 5.07 15.52
N ASN A 96 1.93 4.72 14.60
CA ASN A 96 2.64 3.45 14.65
C ASN A 96 3.48 3.32 15.93
N VAL A 97 4.21 4.38 16.31
CA VAL A 97 4.99 4.38 17.56
C VAL A 97 4.09 4.19 18.76
N ILE A 98 2.98 4.93 18.83
CA ILE A 98 2.02 4.84 19.96
C ILE A 98 1.44 3.43 20.03
N LEU A 99 0.99 2.88 18.91
CA LEU A 99 0.40 1.54 18.86
C LEU A 99 1.42 0.45 19.20
N ASN A 100 2.68 0.61 18.77
CA ASN A 100 3.75 -0.30 19.16
C ASN A 100 3.91 -0.34 20.68
N LEU A 101 3.95 0.81 21.33
CA LEU A 101 4.07 0.89 22.78
C LEU A 101 2.86 0.24 23.46
N VAL A 102 1.66 0.54 23.00
CA VAL A 102 0.43 -0.01 23.58
C VAL A 102 0.38 -1.53 23.41
N PHE A 103 0.60 -2.04 22.19
CA PHE A 103 0.46 -3.46 21.92
C PHE A 103 1.56 -4.29 22.56
N VAL A 104 2.79 -3.80 22.59
CA VAL A 104 3.91 -4.55 23.13
C VAL A 104 3.93 -4.47 24.67
N ILE A 105 3.68 -3.30 25.25
CA ILE A 105 3.79 -3.09 26.69
C ILE A 105 2.48 -3.46 27.40
N GLN A 106 1.33 -2.91 26.97
CA GLN A 106 0.05 -3.09 27.64
C GLN A 106 -0.56 -4.47 27.36
N PHE A 107 -0.55 -4.90 26.11
CA PHE A 107 -1.15 -6.18 25.71
C PHE A 107 -0.12 -7.30 25.65
N GLN A 108 1.15 -7.01 25.89
CA GLN A 108 2.24 -8.00 25.87
C GLN A 108 2.28 -8.82 24.58
N MET A 109 1.88 -8.19 23.48
CA MET A 109 1.97 -8.80 22.15
C MET A 109 3.42 -8.68 21.68
N ASN A 110 3.99 -9.79 21.22
CA ASN A 110 5.38 -9.82 20.74
C ASN A 110 5.47 -9.24 19.33
N VAL A 111 6.05 -9.99 18.42
CA VAL A 111 6.21 -9.64 17.02
C VAL A 111 4.86 -9.31 16.35
N ALA A 112 3.79 -10.03 16.74
CA ALA A 112 2.45 -9.79 16.21
C ALA A 112 1.95 -8.37 16.52
N GLY A 113 2.28 -7.84 17.71
CA GLY A 113 1.90 -6.47 18.09
C GLY A 113 2.56 -5.42 17.22
N VAL A 114 3.86 -5.58 16.92
CA VAL A 114 4.59 -4.68 16.03
C VAL A 114 3.99 -4.71 14.62
N ALA A 115 3.69 -5.90 14.11
CA ALA A 115 3.11 -6.07 12.79
C ALA A 115 1.71 -5.45 12.70
N LEU A 116 0.86 -5.68 13.71
CA LEU A 116 -0.48 -5.09 13.77
C LEU A 116 -0.43 -3.57 13.83
N ALA A 117 0.48 -2.99 14.62
CA ALA A 117 0.66 -1.54 14.70
C ALA A 117 1.01 -0.97 13.32
N THR A 118 1.88 -1.63 12.58
CA THR A 118 2.26 -1.24 11.23
C THR A 118 1.06 -1.27 10.28
N ILE A 119 0.26 -2.34 10.30
CA ILE A 119 -0.90 -2.48 9.44
C ILE A 119 -1.95 -1.41 9.74
N ILE A 120 -2.26 -1.18 11.02
CA ILE A 120 -3.25 -0.17 11.41
C ILE A 120 -2.79 1.20 10.94
N SER A 121 -1.50 1.53 11.11
CA SER A 121 -0.94 2.79 10.64
C SER A 121 -1.03 2.93 9.12
N GLN A 122 -0.75 1.88 8.38
CA GLN A 122 -0.90 1.86 6.92
C GLN A 122 -2.35 2.04 6.50
N ALA A 123 -3.28 1.38 7.20
CA ALA A 123 -4.72 1.53 6.92
C ALA A 123 -5.19 2.96 7.15
N VAL A 124 -4.73 3.61 8.22
CA VAL A 124 -5.07 5.00 8.50
C VAL A 124 -4.53 5.92 7.41
N SER A 125 -3.27 5.76 7.00
CA SER A 125 -2.69 6.57 5.92
C SER A 125 -3.41 6.36 4.60
N ALA A 126 -3.80 5.12 4.28
CA ALA A 126 -4.56 4.81 3.06
C ALA A 126 -5.94 5.50 3.07
N VAL A 127 -6.65 5.45 4.20
CA VAL A 127 -7.94 6.12 4.34
C VAL A 127 -7.79 7.63 4.17
N LEU A 128 -6.75 8.22 4.78
CA LEU A 128 -6.53 9.66 4.70
C LEU A 128 -6.24 10.12 3.27
N VAL A 129 -5.42 9.40 2.50
CA VAL A 129 -5.14 9.77 1.11
C VAL A 129 -6.38 9.58 0.22
N VAL A 130 -7.18 8.54 0.44
CA VAL A 130 -8.43 8.35 -0.31
C VAL A 130 -9.39 9.50 -0.04
N ILE A 131 -9.56 9.89 1.22
CA ILE A 131 -10.41 11.03 1.58
C ILE A 131 -9.89 12.31 0.93
N ALA A 132 -8.58 12.54 0.93
CA ALA A 132 -7.98 13.71 0.31
C ALA A 132 -8.30 13.76 -1.20
N LEU A 133 -8.23 12.63 -1.90
CA LEU A 133 -8.60 12.55 -3.32
C LEU A 133 -10.09 12.79 -3.53
N MET A 134 -10.95 12.29 -2.63
CA MET A 134 -12.39 12.50 -2.73
C MET A 134 -12.79 13.97 -2.52
N ARG A 135 -11.97 14.74 -1.82
CA ARG A 135 -12.24 16.16 -1.55
C ARG A 135 -11.67 17.10 -2.59
N ARG A 136 -10.94 16.60 -3.58
CA ARG A 136 -10.42 17.46 -4.65
C ARG A 136 -11.55 17.95 -5.53
N THR A 137 -11.32 19.10 -6.18
CA THR A 137 -12.31 19.75 -7.07
C THR A 137 -11.86 19.73 -8.53
N ASP A 138 -10.75 19.08 -8.85
CA ASP A 138 -10.18 19.00 -10.19
C ASP A 138 -10.38 17.60 -10.82
N ALA A 139 -9.68 17.35 -11.94
CA ALA A 139 -9.76 16.09 -12.67
C ALA A 139 -9.30 14.87 -11.84
N CYS A 140 -8.50 15.11 -10.80
CA CYS A 140 -8.00 14.05 -9.93
C CYS A 140 -8.97 13.68 -8.80
N LYS A 141 -10.15 14.32 -8.75
CA LYS A 141 -11.15 13.98 -7.74
C LYS A 141 -11.60 12.52 -7.89
N LEU A 142 -11.61 11.80 -6.77
CA LEU A 142 -12.01 10.41 -6.73
C LEU A 142 -13.50 10.28 -6.40
N TYR A 143 -14.20 9.48 -7.21
CA TYR A 143 -15.58 9.09 -6.98
C TYR A 143 -15.63 7.57 -6.81
N LEU A 144 -15.96 7.09 -5.62
CA LEU A 144 -15.95 5.65 -5.33
C LEU A 144 -16.93 4.87 -6.20
N ASN A 145 -18.03 5.48 -6.61
CA ASN A 145 -19.03 4.85 -7.48
C ASN A 145 -18.65 4.82 -8.96
N LYS A 146 -17.54 5.46 -9.34
CA LYS A 146 -17.07 5.51 -10.73
C LYS A 146 -15.78 4.72 -10.97
N LEU A 147 -15.37 3.91 -10.01
CA LEU A 147 -14.19 3.07 -10.14
C LEU A 147 -14.38 2.04 -11.26
N ARG A 148 -13.40 1.96 -12.15
CA ARG A 148 -13.47 1.07 -13.31
C ARG A 148 -12.07 0.84 -13.88
N PHE A 149 -11.85 -0.37 -14.42
CA PHE A 149 -10.64 -0.67 -15.17
C PHE A 149 -10.78 -0.16 -16.61
N TYR A 150 -10.06 0.91 -16.94
CA TYR A 150 -9.95 1.40 -18.32
C TYR A 150 -8.70 0.79 -18.94
N LYS A 151 -8.86 -0.04 -19.98
CA LYS A 151 -7.76 -0.80 -20.59
C LYS A 151 -6.53 0.04 -20.96
N PRO A 152 -6.67 1.21 -21.64
CA PRO A 152 -5.48 2.01 -21.97
C PRO A 152 -4.71 2.49 -20.74
N GLN A 153 -5.40 2.93 -19.71
CA GLN A 153 -4.80 3.41 -18.47
C GLN A 153 -4.21 2.26 -17.66
N LEU A 154 -4.91 1.13 -17.61
CA LEU A 154 -4.41 -0.07 -16.95
C LEU A 154 -3.11 -0.55 -17.59
N ALA A 155 -3.06 -0.58 -18.93
CA ALA A 155 -1.86 -0.98 -19.68
C ALA A 155 -0.67 -0.06 -19.35
N LYS A 156 -0.89 1.24 -19.26
CA LYS A 156 0.15 2.21 -18.89
C LYS A 156 0.63 2.01 -17.45
N ILE A 157 -0.28 1.83 -16.51
CA ILE A 157 0.05 1.61 -15.10
C ILE A 157 0.90 0.35 -14.96
N LEU A 158 0.51 -0.75 -15.61
CA LEU A 158 1.27 -1.99 -15.57
C LEU A 158 2.62 -1.87 -16.27
N ARG A 159 2.67 -1.18 -17.41
CA ARG A 159 3.92 -0.97 -18.16
C ARG A 159 4.97 -0.22 -17.35
N ILE A 160 4.54 0.75 -16.52
CA ILE A 160 5.43 1.55 -15.69
C ILE A 160 5.68 0.85 -14.34
N GLY A 161 4.62 0.29 -13.75
CA GLY A 161 4.68 -0.27 -12.40
C GLY A 161 5.41 -1.60 -12.31
N LEU A 162 5.23 -2.51 -13.27
CA LEU A 162 5.86 -3.83 -13.22
C LEU A 162 7.39 -3.74 -13.28
N PRO A 163 8.02 -3.00 -14.23
CA PRO A 163 9.47 -2.86 -14.23
C PRO A 163 10.00 -2.20 -12.95
N ALA A 164 9.32 -1.17 -12.45
CA ALA A 164 9.71 -0.49 -11.22
C ALA A 164 9.61 -1.42 -10.01
N GLY A 165 8.55 -2.22 -9.93
CA GLY A 165 8.37 -3.20 -8.87
C GLY A 165 9.43 -4.30 -8.89
N ILE A 166 9.74 -4.82 -10.07
CA ILE A 166 10.79 -5.83 -10.25
C ILE A 166 12.14 -5.26 -9.83
N GLN A 167 12.46 -4.04 -10.26
CA GLN A 167 13.70 -3.35 -9.89
C GLN A 167 13.82 -3.18 -8.37
N SER A 168 12.74 -2.73 -7.72
CA SER A 168 12.71 -2.56 -6.27
C SER A 168 12.91 -3.89 -5.54
N ALA A 169 12.28 -4.95 -6.03
CA ALA A 169 12.44 -6.29 -5.47
C ALA A 169 13.88 -6.79 -5.60
N LEU A 170 14.51 -6.56 -6.75
CA LEU A 170 15.90 -6.95 -6.97
C LEU A 170 16.84 -6.22 -6.01
N PHE A 171 16.63 -4.91 -5.80
CA PHE A 171 17.41 -4.15 -4.81
C PHE A 171 17.23 -4.69 -3.39
N ALA A 172 15.99 -5.03 -3.02
CA ALA A 172 15.70 -5.58 -1.70
C ALA A 172 16.36 -6.95 -1.48
N ILE A 173 16.46 -7.77 -2.51
CA ILE A 173 17.09 -9.09 -2.42
C ILE A 173 18.62 -8.96 -2.39
N SER A 174 19.19 -7.98 -3.10
CA SER A 174 20.64 -7.83 -3.19
C SER A 174 21.27 -7.18 -1.96
N ASN A 175 20.49 -6.54 -1.11
CA ASN A 175 20.95 -5.95 0.16
C ASN A 175 20.68 -6.90 1.32
#